data_66a5a11625eb586d48da9bf51c11869a
#
_entry.id   66a5a11625eb586d48da9bf51c11869a
#
_cell.length_a   1.000
_cell.length_b   1.000
_cell.length_c   1.000
_cell.angle_alpha   90.00
_cell.angle_beta   90.00
_cell.angle_gamma   90.00
#
_symmetry.space_group_name_H-M   'P 1'
#
loop_
_entity.id
_entity.type
_entity.pdbx_description
1 polymer ?
#
loop_
_entity_poly.entity_id
_entity_poly.type
_entity_poly.pdbx_seq_one_letter_code
_entity_poly.pdbx_strand_id
1 'polypeptide(L)'
;VFMFPRGMGLAGAALATAASPIVSILICSIHFCQKKNTVQFAKTRPSVRMLTASCQLGVPAFVGEFSSGVTTTLFNYLILGLAGNVGVAAYGVIANFALIFTCIFNGISQGAQPLVSRYYGEGNERAVKKILHLGLATGVVFSLLIISLVWGFTDPMVALFNSEHSVKMAEYAFTGMRLYVIGFLFAGFNIIGTGYLSASEHAKEAFTASVCRGFVAIA
;
A
#
# COMPACT_ATOMS: atom_id res chain seq x y z
N VAL A 1 11.59 -15.36 -15.25
CA VAL A 1 11.60 -16.29 -16.41
C VAL A 1 11.82 -15.52 -17.71
N PHE A 2 11.11 -14.43 -17.97
CA PHE A 2 11.25 -13.69 -19.25
C PHE A 2 12.49 -12.81 -19.33
N MET A 3 12.97 -12.29 -18.21
CA MET A 3 14.05 -11.32 -18.14
C MET A 3 15.43 -11.94 -18.41
N PHE A 4 15.80 -13.01 -17.68
CA PHE A 4 17.11 -13.65 -17.78
C PHE A 4 17.14 -14.86 -18.71
N PRO A 5 16.28 -15.90 -18.59
CA PRO A 5 16.40 -17.11 -19.42
C PRO A 5 16.10 -16.90 -20.90
N ARG A 6 15.28 -15.88 -21.25
CA ARG A 6 14.95 -15.55 -22.65
C ARG A 6 15.65 -14.31 -23.19
N GLY A 7 16.52 -13.67 -22.41
CA GLY A 7 17.30 -12.51 -22.83
C GLY A 7 16.49 -11.27 -23.22
N MET A 8 15.20 -11.20 -22.84
CA MET A 8 14.29 -10.09 -23.24
C MET A 8 14.52 -8.81 -22.43
N GLY A 9 15.38 -8.83 -21.40
CA GLY A 9 15.72 -7.65 -20.61
C GLY A 9 14.50 -6.91 -20.08
N LEU A 10 14.47 -5.59 -20.29
CA LEU A 10 13.39 -4.69 -19.81
C LEU A 10 12.02 -5.01 -20.43
N ALA A 11 11.99 -5.41 -21.70
CA ALA A 11 10.75 -5.82 -22.37
C ALA A 11 10.14 -7.08 -21.73
N GLY A 12 10.96 -8.03 -21.29
CA GLY A 12 10.50 -9.20 -20.55
C GLY A 12 9.87 -8.87 -19.17
N ALA A 13 10.42 -7.88 -18.47
CA ALA A 13 9.86 -7.37 -17.22
C ALA A 13 8.50 -6.70 -17.46
N ALA A 14 8.40 -5.84 -18.49
CA ALA A 14 7.15 -5.17 -18.86
C ALA A 14 6.04 -6.17 -19.23
N LEU A 15 6.37 -7.20 -20.02
CA LEU A 15 5.43 -8.27 -20.37
C LEU A 15 4.95 -9.07 -19.15
N ALA A 16 5.84 -9.37 -18.22
CA ALA A 16 5.48 -10.08 -16.99
C ALA A 16 4.49 -9.25 -16.15
N THR A 17 4.73 -7.94 -16.04
CA THR A 17 3.84 -7.03 -15.33
C THR A 17 2.47 -6.91 -16.02
N ALA A 18 2.45 -6.82 -17.35
CA ALA A 18 1.21 -6.78 -18.14
C ALA A 18 0.42 -8.10 -18.10
N ALA A 19 1.09 -9.24 -17.97
CA ALA A 19 0.44 -10.55 -17.87
C ALA A 19 -0.25 -10.77 -16.51
N SER A 20 0.21 -10.13 -15.43
CA SER A 20 -0.34 -10.31 -14.08
C SER A 20 -1.84 -10.00 -13.98
N PRO A 21 -2.36 -8.86 -14.47
CA PRO A 21 -3.80 -8.58 -14.44
C PRO A 21 -4.63 -9.59 -15.25
N ILE A 22 -4.08 -10.09 -16.37
CA ILE A 22 -4.76 -11.08 -17.21
C ILE A 22 -4.97 -12.39 -16.44
N VAL A 23 -3.93 -12.86 -15.76
CA VAL A 23 -4.02 -14.07 -14.90
C VAL A 23 -5.02 -13.84 -13.76
N SER A 24 -4.99 -12.67 -13.12
CA SER A 24 -5.94 -12.32 -12.06
C SER A 24 -7.39 -12.33 -12.56
N ILE A 25 -7.65 -11.76 -13.74
CA ILE A 25 -8.99 -11.77 -14.35
C ILE A 25 -9.44 -13.20 -14.67
N LEU A 26 -8.55 -14.05 -15.18
CA LEU A 26 -8.87 -15.45 -15.46
C LEU A 26 -9.26 -16.20 -14.19
N ILE A 27 -8.50 -16.03 -13.09
CA ILE A 27 -8.81 -16.65 -11.79
C ILE A 27 -10.15 -16.15 -11.25
N CYS A 28 -10.40 -14.83 -11.31
CA CYS A 28 -11.67 -14.25 -10.90
C CYS A 28 -12.83 -14.78 -11.76
N SER A 29 -12.63 -14.93 -13.07
CA SER A 29 -13.66 -15.48 -13.97
C SER A 29 -14.07 -16.90 -13.60
N ILE A 30 -13.13 -17.74 -13.16
CA ILE A 30 -13.43 -19.09 -12.66
C ILE A 30 -14.37 -19.01 -11.45
N HIS A 31 -14.16 -18.04 -10.54
CA HIS A 31 -15.04 -17.85 -9.40
C HIS A 31 -16.47 -17.48 -9.82
N PHE A 32 -16.64 -16.61 -10.84
CA PHE A 32 -17.94 -16.23 -11.38
C PHE A 32 -18.68 -17.39 -12.04
N CYS A 33 -17.96 -18.36 -12.61
CA CYS A 33 -18.54 -19.58 -13.20
C CYS A 33 -19.02 -20.59 -12.15
N GLN A 34 -18.61 -20.46 -10.89
CA GLN A 34 -19.04 -21.37 -9.82
C GLN A 34 -20.44 -21.00 -9.32
N LYS A 35 -21.36 -21.99 -9.25
CA LYS A 35 -22.75 -21.80 -8.78
C LYS A 35 -22.90 -21.34 -7.33
N LYS A 36 -21.82 -21.29 -6.55
CA LYS A 36 -21.77 -20.78 -5.16
C LYS A 36 -21.63 -19.26 -5.07
N ASN A 37 -21.51 -18.57 -6.22
CA ASN A 37 -21.33 -17.12 -6.25
C ASN A 37 -22.65 -16.42 -5.92
N THR A 38 -22.61 -15.49 -4.97
CA THR A 38 -23.75 -14.62 -4.58
C THR A 38 -23.89 -13.41 -5.48
N VAL A 39 -22.82 -13.06 -6.24
CA VAL A 39 -22.81 -11.94 -7.17
C VAL A 39 -23.17 -12.43 -8.57
N GLN A 40 -24.28 -11.93 -9.11
CA GLN A 40 -24.74 -12.28 -10.45
C GLN A 40 -24.75 -11.05 -11.35
N PHE A 41 -24.43 -11.24 -12.62
CA PHE A 41 -24.58 -10.18 -13.62
C PHE A 41 -26.07 -9.93 -13.87
N ALA A 42 -26.56 -8.79 -13.41
CA ALA A 42 -27.92 -8.32 -13.68
C ALA A 42 -27.91 -7.24 -14.76
N LYS A 43 -28.81 -7.34 -15.73
CA LYS A 43 -29.05 -6.31 -16.74
C LYS A 43 -29.81 -5.14 -16.10
N THR A 44 -29.11 -4.25 -15.41
CA THR A 44 -29.68 -3.07 -14.78
C THR A 44 -29.17 -1.80 -15.44
N ARG A 45 -30.00 -0.75 -15.45
CA ARG A 45 -29.55 0.58 -15.92
C ARG A 45 -28.64 1.17 -14.85
N PRO A 46 -27.48 1.72 -15.21
CA PRO A 46 -26.58 2.36 -14.25
C PRO A 46 -27.32 3.55 -13.59
N SER A 47 -27.33 3.57 -12.26
CA SER A 47 -27.89 4.68 -11.49
C SER A 47 -26.80 5.72 -11.27
N VAL A 48 -27.05 6.96 -11.73
CA VAL A 48 -26.11 8.09 -11.52
C VAL A 48 -25.83 8.30 -10.02
N ARG A 49 -26.87 8.13 -9.17
CA ARG A 49 -26.73 8.27 -7.72
C ARG A 49 -25.78 7.23 -7.12
N MET A 50 -25.85 5.98 -7.56
CA MET A 50 -24.94 4.93 -7.09
C MET A 50 -23.51 5.16 -7.61
N LEU A 51 -23.38 5.62 -8.85
CA LEU A 51 -22.07 5.94 -9.43
C LEU A 51 -21.38 7.08 -8.66
N THR A 52 -22.11 8.18 -8.38
CA THR A 52 -21.56 9.29 -7.60
C THR A 52 -21.20 8.89 -6.18
N ALA A 53 -22.01 8.07 -5.50
CA ALA A 53 -21.68 7.55 -4.18
C ALA A 53 -20.42 6.68 -4.20
N SER A 54 -20.28 5.80 -5.18
CA SER A 54 -19.08 4.98 -5.35
C SER A 54 -17.84 5.83 -5.63
N CYS A 55 -17.96 6.86 -6.46
CA CYS A 55 -16.86 7.81 -6.72
C CYS A 55 -16.45 8.55 -5.45
N GLN A 56 -17.42 9.02 -4.63
CA GLN A 56 -17.12 9.70 -3.37
C GLN A 56 -16.34 8.82 -2.38
N LEU A 57 -16.67 7.53 -2.32
CA LEU A 57 -15.93 6.57 -1.49
C LEU A 57 -14.52 6.26 -2.02
N GLY A 58 -14.30 6.41 -3.33
CA GLY A 58 -13.00 6.20 -3.97
C GLY A 58 -12.04 7.39 -3.86
N VAL A 59 -12.56 8.61 -3.69
CA VAL A 59 -11.72 9.83 -3.63
C VAL A 59 -10.64 9.78 -2.55
N PRO A 60 -10.88 9.33 -1.30
CA PRO A 60 -9.83 9.23 -0.29
C PRO A 60 -8.66 8.33 -0.71
N ALA A 61 -8.95 7.21 -1.36
CA ALA A 61 -7.93 6.30 -1.85
C ALA A 61 -7.11 6.94 -2.98
N PHE A 62 -7.79 7.59 -3.95
CA PHE A 62 -7.12 8.34 -5.02
C PHE A 62 -6.19 9.42 -4.47
N VAL A 63 -6.64 10.22 -3.51
CA VAL A 63 -5.82 11.26 -2.87
C VAL A 63 -4.61 10.65 -2.16
N GLY A 64 -4.78 9.52 -1.48
CA GLY A 64 -3.70 8.80 -0.83
C GLY A 64 -2.61 8.35 -1.81
N GLU A 65 -2.99 7.72 -2.91
CA GLU A 65 -2.06 7.25 -3.95
C GLU A 65 -1.39 8.41 -4.69
N PHE A 66 -2.16 9.43 -5.07
CA PHE A 66 -1.63 10.64 -5.72
C PHE A 66 -0.60 11.35 -4.84
N SER A 67 -0.91 11.55 -3.56
CA SER A 67 0.02 12.14 -2.59
C SER A 67 1.30 11.33 -2.44
N SER A 68 1.20 10.00 -2.42
CA SER A 68 2.35 9.11 -2.36
C SER A 68 3.28 9.28 -3.57
N GLY A 69 2.70 9.38 -4.77
CA GLY A 69 3.45 9.66 -6.00
C GLY A 69 4.17 11.01 -5.96
N VAL A 70 3.46 12.08 -5.55
CA VAL A 70 4.04 13.41 -5.41
C VAL A 70 5.18 13.41 -4.40
N THR A 71 4.97 12.80 -3.23
CA THR A 71 5.98 12.68 -2.17
C THR A 71 7.24 11.99 -2.68
N THR A 72 7.09 10.84 -3.32
CA THR A 72 8.21 10.07 -3.86
C THR A 72 9.01 10.90 -4.88
N THR A 73 8.31 11.63 -5.75
CA THR A 73 8.95 12.50 -6.74
C THR A 73 9.71 13.65 -6.09
N LEU A 74 9.11 14.32 -5.10
CA LEU A 74 9.75 15.41 -4.37
C LEU A 74 10.98 14.92 -3.59
N PHE A 75 10.88 13.78 -2.89
CA PHE A 75 12.02 13.20 -2.18
C PHE A 75 13.16 12.83 -3.14
N ASN A 76 12.86 12.22 -4.28
CA ASN A 76 13.88 11.93 -5.29
C ASN A 76 14.58 13.20 -5.78
N TYR A 77 13.83 14.28 -6.04
CA TYR A 77 14.39 15.55 -6.48
C TYR A 77 15.29 16.19 -5.41
N LEU A 78 14.83 16.23 -4.16
CA LEU A 78 15.60 16.79 -3.04
C LEU A 78 16.87 15.97 -2.77
N ILE A 79 16.76 14.65 -2.74
CA ILE A 79 17.90 13.76 -2.49
C ILE A 79 18.91 13.85 -3.63
N LEU A 80 18.45 13.99 -4.87
CA LEU A 80 19.34 14.21 -6.02
C LEU A 80 20.18 15.47 -5.86
N GLY A 81 19.56 16.56 -5.36
CA GLY A 81 20.26 17.82 -5.08
C GLY A 81 21.25 17.75 -3.91
N LEU A 82 20.97 16.94 -2.88
CA LEU A 82 21.78 16.86 -1.67
C LEU A 82 22.89 15.81 -1.72
N ALA A 83 22.58 14.63 -2.25
CA ALA A 83 23.46 13.45 -2.21
C ALA A 83 23.74 12.82 -3.58
N GLY A 84 23.23 13.46 -4.65
CA GLY A 84 23.43 13.00 -6.02
C GLY A 84 22.80 11.63 -6.30
N ASN A 85 23.26 10.99 -7.36
CA ASN A 85 22.73 9.68 -7.80
C ASN A 85 22.88 8.56 -6.75
N VAL A 86 23.91 8.63 -5.91
CA VAL A 86 24.15 7.65 -4.85
C VAL A 86 23.05 7.73 -3.77
N GLY A 87 22.63 8.96 -3.42
CA GLY A 87 21.53 9.15 -2.49
C GLY A 87 20.19 8.66 -3.05
N VAL A 88 19.93 8.93 -4.34
CA VAL A 88 18.72 8.43 -5.01
C VAL A 88 18.70 6.90 -5.07
N ALA A 89 19.85 6.27 -5.33
CA ALA A 89 19.96 4.81 -5.30
C ALA A 89 19.66 4.24 -3.90
N ALA A 90 20.22 4.85 -2.85
CA ALA A 90 19.95 4.46 -1.46
C ALA A 90 18.45 4.63 -1.10
N TYR A 91 17.83 5.74 -1.51
CA TYR A 91 16.40 5.96 -1.31
C TYR A 91 15.56 4.93 -2.09
N GLY A 92 15.97 4.54 -3.29
CA GLY A 92 15.32 3.50 -4.08
C GLY A 92 15.26 2.15 -3.34
N VAL A 93 16.33 1.78 -2.62
CA VAL A 93 16.33 0.57 -1.76
C VAL A 93 15.29 0.71 -0.65
N ILE A 94 15.28 1.84 0.06
CA ILE A 94 14.33 2.10 1.14
C ILE A 94 12.89 2.05 0.61
N ALA A 95 12.63 2.69 -0.52
CA ALA A 95 11.30 2.74 -1.14
C ALA A 95 10.79 1.34 -1.55
N ASN A 96 11.65 0.47 -2.05
CA ASN A 96 11.28 -0.91 -2.38
C ASN A 96 10.85 -1.70 -1.13
N PHE A 97 11.60 -1.61 -0.03
CA PHE A 97 11.20 -2.22 1.24
C PHE A 97 9.93 -1.59 1.80
N ALA A 98 9.80 -0.26 1.69
CA ALA A 98 8.60 0.46 2.10
C ALA A 98 7.34 -0.04 1.37
N LEU A 99 7.43 -0.33 0.07
CA LEU A 99 6.32 -0.94 -0.68
C LEU A 99 5.91 -2.29 -0.10
N ILE A 100 6.87 -3.18 0.18
CA ILE A 100 6.59 -4.50 0.76
C ILE A 100 5.88 -4.35 2.11
N PHE A 101 6.39 -3.48 2.99
CA PHE A 101 5.80 -3.26 4.31
C PHE A 101 4.41 -2.62 4.23
N THR A 102 4.22 -1.67 3.32
CA THR A 102 2.91 -1.05 3.08
C THR A 102 1.88 -2.06 2.58
N CYS A 103 2.28 -3.04 1.76
CA CYS A 103 1.39 -4.12 1.33
C CYS A 103 0.82 -4.93 2.50
N ILE A 104 1.58 -5.11 3.60
CA ILE A 104 1.09 -5.82 4.79
C ILE A 104 -0.07 -5.04 5.42
N PHE A 105 0.09 -3.73 5.62
CA PHE A 105 -0.98 -2.88 6.20
C PHE A 105 -2.19 -2.76 5.29
N ASN A 106 -1.97 -2.66 3.97
CA ASN A 106 -3.04 -2.70 2.99
C ASN A 106 -3.78 -4.05 3.03
N GLY A 107 -3.07 -5.17 3.20
CA GLY A 107 -3.69 -6.49 3.36
C GLY A 107 -4.58 -6.58 4.60
N ILE A 108 -4.12 -6.06 5.75
CA ILE A 108 -4.92 -5.99 6.98
C ILE A 108 -6.16 -5.14 6.76
N SER A 109 -6.00 -3.94 6.18
CA SER A 109 -7.09 -3.01 5.90
C SER A 109 -8.12 -3.61 4.96
N GLN A 110 -7.70 -4.16 3.81
CA GLN A 110 -8.59 -4.77 2.81
C GLN A 110 -9.29 -6.03 3.34
N GLY A 111 -8.61 -6.82 4.17
CA GLY A 111 -9.22 -7.97 4.83
C GLY A 111 -10.28 -7.60 5.85
N ALA A 112 -10.14 -6.46 6.53
CA ALA A 112 -11.11 -5.97 7.49
C ALA A 112 -12.34 -5.29 6.82
N GLN A 113 -12.16 -4.66 5.65
CA GLN A 113 -13.22 -3.87 4.97
C GLN A 113 -14.53 -4.64 4.75
N PRO A 114 -14.56 -5.88 4.23
CA PRO A 114 -15.81 -6.61 4.02
C PRO A 114 -16.57 -6.86 5.32
N LEU A 115 -15.83 -7.15 6.41
CA LEU A 115 -16.43 -7.38 7.73
C LEU A 115 -16.99 -6.09 8.31
N VAL A 116 -16.26 -4.98 8.21
CA VAL A 116 -16.73 -3.66 8.66
C VAL A 116 -17.99 -3.26 7.90
N SER A 117 -17.99 -3.33 6.57
CA SER A 117 -19.13 -2.97 5.73
C SER A 117 -20.38 -3.82 6.06
N ARG A 118 -20.19 -5.12 6.28
CA ARG A 118 -21.28 -6.02 6.64
C ARG A 118 -21.90 -5.65 7.98
N TYR A 119 -21.09 -5.57 9.05
CA TYR A 119 -21.61 -5.25 10.39
C TYR A 119 -22.13 -3.82 10.52
N TYR A 120 -21.57 -2.89 9.74
CA TYR A 120 -22.09 -1.54 9.63
C TYR A 120 -23.48 -1.53 9.01
N GLY A 121 -23.70 -2.27 7.91
CA GLY A 121 -25.02 -2.44 7.29
C GLY A 121 -26.05 -3.16 8.20
N GLU A 122 -25.58 -4.05 9.08
CA GLU A 122 -26.41 -4.71 10.10
C GLU A 122 -26.70 -3.80 11.33
N GLY A 123 -26.12 -2.59 11.41
CA GLY A 123 -26.26 -1.68 12.56
C GLY A 123 -25.52 -2.13 13.82
N ASN A 124 -24.61 -3.09 13.72
CA ASN A 124 -23.87 -3.66 14.85
C ASN A 124 -22.58 -2.88 15.15
N GLU A 125 -22.72 -1.70 15.76
CA GLU A 125 -21.58 -0.84 16.10
C GLU A 125 -20.53 -1.50 17.00
N ARG A 126 -20.94 -2.43 17.89
CA ARG A 126 -20.00 -3.12 18.78
C ARG A 126 -19.04 -4.01 17.99
N ALA A 127 -19.56 -4.76 17.01
CA ALA A 127 -18.75 -5.59 16.13
C ALA A 127 -17.82 -4.72 15.28
N VAL A 128 -18.30 -3.61 14.73
CA VAL A 128 -17.53 -2.66 13.92
C VAL A 128 -16.36 -2.10 14.71
N LYS A 129 -16.59 -1.61 15.95
CA LYS A 129 -15.52 -1.13 16.84
C LYS A 129 -14.52 -2.23 17.21
N LYS A 130 -14.98 -3.46 17.47
CA LYS A 130 -14.11 -4.59 17.77
C LYS A 130 -13.17 -4.94 16.62
N ILE A 131 -13.68 -4.91 15.38
CA ILE A 131 -12.86 -5.15 14.17
C ILE A 131 -11.79 -4.06 14.02
N LEU A 132 -12.14 -2.79 14.25
CA LEU A 132 -11.18 -1.68 14.22
C LEU A 132 -10.05 -1.90 15.26
N HIS A 133 -10.41 -2.18 16.51
CA HIS A 133 -9.41 -2.41 17.55
C HIS A 133 -8.50 -3.60 17.22
N LEU A 134 -9.08 -4.69 16.71
CA LEU A 134 -8.30 -5.86 16.31
C LEU A 134 -7.38 -5.54 15.12
N GLY A 135 -7.88 -4.81 14.13
CA GLY A 135 -7.08 -4.35 12.99
C GLY A 135 -5.91 -3.47 13.42
N LEU A 136 -6.17 -2.48 14.30
CA LEU A 136 -5.12 -1.59 14.82
C LEU A 136 -4.11 -2.36 15.70
N ALA A 137 -4.56 -3.26 16.58
CA ALA A 137 -3.67 -4.10 17.39
C ALA A 137 -2.78 -4.97 16.50
N THR A 138 -3.34 -5.60 15.48
CA THR A 138 -2.60 -6.38 14.49
C THR A 138 -1.59 -5.48 13.75
N GLY A 139 -2.00 -4.27 13.35
CA GLY A 139 -1.13 -3.28 12.72
C GLY A 139 0.08 -2.92 13.60
N VAL A 140 -0.14 -2.69 14.91
CA VAL A 140 0.94 -2.41 15.87
C VAL A 140 1.91 -3.59 15.97
N VAL A 141 1.39 -4.81 16.10
CA VAL A 141 2.22 -6.03 16.18
C VAL A 141 3.10 -6.15 14.93
N PHE A 142 2.51 -6.00 13.73
CA PHE A 142 3.30 -6.05 12.49
C PHE A 142 4.29 -4.88 12.37
N SER A 143 3.93 -3.68 12.82
CA SER A 143 4.87 -2.54 12.83
C SER A 143 6.09 -2.84 13.71
N LEU A 144 5.88 -3.37 14.92
CA LEU A 144 6.96 -3.74 15.83
C LEU A 144 7.82 -4.88 15.27
N LEU A 145 7.19 -5.87 14.63
CA LEU A 145 7.92 -6.95 13.93
C LEU A 145 8.78 -6.39 12.78
N ILE A 146 8.24 -5.49 11.95
CA ILE A 146 8.97 -4.85 10.86
C ILE A 146 10.14 -4.03 11.41
N ILE A 147 9.93 -3.23 12.46
CA ILE A 147 10.99 -2.45 13.10
C ILE A 147 12.09 -3.38 13.61
N SER A 148 11.74 -4.43 14.33
CA SER A 148 12.70 -5.41 14.88
C SER A 148 13.48 -6.11 13.77
N LEU A 149 12.79 -6.51 12.69
CA LEU A 149 13.39 -7.18 11.54
C LEU A 149 14.37 -6.25 10.82
N VAL A 150 13.98 -5.02 10.55
CA VAL A 150 14.85 -4.05 9.87
C VAL A 150 16.05 -3.71 10.75
N TRP A 151 15.87 -3.46 12.06
CA TRP A 151 17.00 -3.13 12.94
C TRP A 151 17.98 -4.30 13.11
N GLY A 152 17.48 -5.55 13.11
CA GLY A 152 18.32 -6.75 13.22
C GLY A 152 19.00 -7.17 11.92
N PHE A 153 18.40 -6.88 10.77
CA PHE A 153 18.82 -7.38 9.46
C PHE A 153 19.07 -6.28 8.42
N THR A 154 19.35 -5.03 8.86
CA THR A 154 19.59 -3.91 7.92
C THR A 154 20.72 -4.21 6.95
N ASP A 155 21.87 -4.76 7.43
CA ASP A 155 23.04 -5.04 6.61
C ASP A 155 22.76 -6.03 5.46
N PRO A 156 22.17 -7.23 5.69
CA PRO A 156 21.84 -8.14 4.61
C PRO A 156 20.76 -7.59 3.69
N MET A 157 19.82 -6.79 4.20
CA MET A 157 18.78 -6.15 3.38
C MET A 157 19.39 -5.13 2.40
N VAL A 158 20.30 -4.29 2.88
CA VAL A 158 21.00 -3.32 2.03
C VAL A 158 21.94 -4.02 1.04
N ALA A 159 22.66 -5.06 1.48
CA ALA A 159 23.56 -5.83 0.63
C ALA A 159 22.85 -6.48 -0.56
N LEU A 160 21.58 -6.90 -0.39
CA LEU A 160 20.79 -7.51 -1.47
C LEU A 160 20.59 -6.57 -2.67
N PHE A 161 20.56 -5.26 -2.44
CA PHE A 161 20.36 -4.24 -3.48
C PHE A 161 21.64 -3.49 -3.86
N ASN A 162 22.76 -3.71 -3.15
CA ASN A 162 24.03 -3.06 -3.39
C ASN A 162 24.95 -3.95 -4.26
N SER A 163 24.54 -4.22 -5.49
CA SER A 163 25.30 -5.03 -6.43
C SER A 163 26.63 -4.39 -6.85
N GLU A 164 26.75 -3.08 -6.79
CA GLU A 164 27.96 -2.32 -7.12
C GLU A 164 28.94 -2.18 -5.94
N HIS A 165 28.62 -2.75 -4.78
CA HIS A 165 29.41 -2.66 -3.54
C HIS A 165 29.81 -1.23 -3.14
N SER A 166 28.94 -0.25 -3.42
CA SER A 166 29.16 1.16 -3.07
C SER A 166 29.02 1.36 -1.55
N VAL A 167 30.13 1.70 -0.89
CA VAL A 167 30.16 1.95 0.56
C VAL A 167 29.25 3.12 0.95
N LYS A 168 29.31 4.22 0.18
CA LYS A 168 28.47 5.42 0.46
C LYS A 168 26.98 5.15 0.32
N MET A 169 26.59 4.37 -0.71
CA MET A 169 25.19 3.99 -0.89
C MET A 169 24.70 3.11 0.28
N ALA A 170 25.51 2.17 0.72
CA ALA A 170 25.20 1.32 1.86
C ALA A 170 25.03 2.11 3.16
N GLU A 171 25.90 3.08 3.42
CA GLU A 171 25.84 3.95 4.62
C GLU A 171 24.54 4.80 4.63
N TYR A 172 24.20 5.43 3.51
CA TYR A 172 22.96 6.19 3.39
C TYR A 172 21.72 5.30 3.52
N ALA A 173 21.71 4.13 2.87
CA ALA A 173 20.62 3.19 2.94
C ALA A 173 20.45 2.61 4.35
N PHE A 174 21.54 2.28 5.05
CA PHE A 174 21.52 1.76 6.41
C PHE A 174 20.90 2.75 7.39
N THR A 175 21.37 3.99 7.40
CA THR A 175 20.87 5.03 8.29
C THR A 175 19.43 5.41 7.92
N GLY A 176 19.18 5.62 6.63
CA GLY A 176 17.86 6.01 6.14
C GLY A 176 16.79 4.94 6.42
N MET A 177 17.09 3.66 6.23
CA MET A 177 16.15 2.56 6.47
C MET A 177 15.74 2.45 7.94
N ARG A 178 16.70 2.57 8.86
CA ARG A 178 16.43 2.53 10.30
C ARG A 178 15.56 3.68 10.79
N LEU A 179 15.76 4.88 10.24
CA LEU A 179 14.92 6.03 10.56
C LEU A 179 13.53 5.89 9.92
N TYR A 180 13.50 5.52 8.64
CA TYR A 180 12.26 5.42 7.88
C TYR A 180 11.27 4.39 8.45
N VAL A 181 11.79 3.25 8.93
CA VAL A 181 10.94 2.16 9.45
C VAL A 181 10.13 2.55 10.69
N ILE A 182 10.61 3.52 11.50
CA ILE A 182 9.86 4.01 12.65
C ILE A 182 8.53 4.65 12.22
N GLY A 183 8.51 5.28 11.05
CA GLY A 183 7.31 5.87 10.46
C GLY A 183 6.21 4.85 10.16
N PHE A 184 6.53 3.56 10.00
CA PHE A 184 5.53 2.53 9.74
C PHE A 184 4.55 2.29 10.89
N LEU A 185 4.92 2.61 12.11
CA LEU A 185 3.98 2.59 13.22
C LEU A 185 2.79 3.52 12.95
N PHE A 186 3.08 4.75 12.53
CA PHE A 186 2.06 5.75 12.20
C PHE A 186 1.37 5.47 10.87
N ALA A 187 2.12 4.98 9.88
CA ALA A 187 1.57 4.61 8.58
C ALA A 187 0.54 3.48 8.70
N GLY A 188 0.83 2.47 9.53
CA GLY A 188 -0.10 1.37 9.80
C GLY A 188 -1.43 1.86 10.39
N PHE A 189 -1.38 2.72 11.41
CA PHE A 189 -2.58 3.33 11.99
C PHE A 189 -3.39 4.10 10.94
N ASN A 190 -2.71 4.88 10.11
CA ASN A 190 -3.37 5.70 9.11
C ASN A 190 -4.02 4.85 8.01
N ILE A 191 -3.32 3.84 7.47
CA ILE A 191 -3.84 2.97 6.40
C ILE A 191 -5.05 2.18 6.90
N ILE A 192 -4.96 1.56 8.08
CA ILE A 192 -6.04 0.76 8.66
C ILE A 192 -7.22 1.66 9.03
N GLY A 193 -6.96 2.82 9.65
CA GLY A 193 -7.99 3.78 10.02
C GLY A 193 -8.74 4.37 8.81
N THR A 194 -8.02 4.75 7.75
CA THR A 194 -8.63 5.26 6.52
C THR A 194 -9.47 4.18 5.83
N GLY A 195 -8.99 2.94 5.78
CA GLY A 195 -9.74 1.81 5.25
C GLY A 195 -11.02 1.52 6.04
N TYR A 196 -10.96 1.63 7.36
CA TYR A 196 -12.13 1.51 8.24
C TYR A 196 -13.16 2.62 7.98
N LEU A 197 -12.73 3.89 7.91
CA LEU A 197 -13.61 5.02 7.62
C LEU A 197 -14.27 4.89 6.26
N SER A 198 -13.55 4.44 5.25
CA SER A 198 -14.10 4.17 3.92
C SER A 198 -15.13 3.04 3.93
N ALA A 199 -14.88 1.96 4.69
CA ALA A 199 -15.78 0.81 4.80
C ALA A 199 -17.05 1.10 5.62
N SER A 200 -17.00 2.11 6.50
CA SER A 200 -18.15 2.59 7.29
C SER A 200 -18.83 3.82 6.69
N GLU A 201 -18.63 4.10 5.40
CA GLU A 201 -19.25 5.21 4.64
C GLU A 201 -18.91 6.62 5.15
N HIS A 202 -17.86 6.77 5.98
CA HIS A 202 -17.36 8.05 6.47
C HIS A 202 -16.35 8.67 5.49
N ALA A 203 -16.80 8.91 4.24
CA ALA A 203 -15.94 9.36 3.15
C ALA A 203 -15.26 10.71 3.42
N LYS A 204 -15.92 11.64 4.12
CA LYS A 204 -15.37 12.96 4.43
C LYS A 204 -14.19 12.87 5.41
N GLU A 205 -14.36 12.08 6.46
CA GLU A 205 -13.33 11.84 7.48
C GLU A 205 -12.14 11.07 6.88
N ALA A 206 -12.41 10.06 6.04
CA ALA A 206 -11.39 9.34 5.30
C ALA A 206 -10.61 10.27 4.35
N PHE A 207 -11.31 11.16 3.64
CA PHE A 207 -10.69 12.16 2.78
C PHE A 207 -9.79 13.11 3.58
N THR A 208 -10.30 13.67 4.69
CA THR A 208 -9.54 14.57 5.55
C THR A 208 -8.28 13.90 6.08
N ALA A 209 -8.38 12.65 6.56
CA ALA A 209 -7.25 11.87 7.02
C ALA A 209 -6.21 11.64 5.91
N SER A 210 -6.64 11.34 4.68
CA SER A 210 -5.77 11.15 3.53
C SER A 210 -5.05 12.43 3.12
N VAL A 211 -5.75 13.57 3.12
CA VAL A 211 -5.16 14.89 2.83
C VAL A 211 -4.15 15.29 3.90
N CYS A 212 -4.51 15.14 5.18
CA CYS A 212 -3.59 15.45 6.28
C CYS A 212 -2.31 14.61 6.19
N ARG A 213 -2.42 13.31 5.92
CA ARG A 213 -1.26 12.45 5.74
C ARG A 213 -0.41 12.85 4.55
N GLY A 214 -1.06 13.13 3.41
CA GLY A 214 -0.37 13.26 2.12
C GLY A 214 0.22 14.64 1.87
N PHE A 215 -0.38 15.70 2.41
CA PHE A 215 0.04 17.06 2.13
C PHE A 215 0.48 17.83 3.38
N VAL A 216 -0.27 17.74 4.48
CA VAL A 216 0.05 18.54 5.68
C VAL A 216 1.26 17.99 6.44
N ALA A 217 1.49 16.68 6.44
CA ALA A 217 2.65 16.08 7.11
C ALA A 217 3.96 16.26 6.32
N ILE A 218 3.92 16.72 5.07
CA ILE A 218 5.07 16.86 4.17
C ILE A 218 5.46 18.35 3.98
N ALA A 219 4.50 19.27 4.15
CA ALA A 219 4.74 20.72 4.08
C ALA A 219 5.43 21.24 5.35
#